data_a0431fcd7830ac543e5b2d56e01757dd
#
_entry.id   a0431fcd7830ac543e5b2d56e01757dd
#
_cell.length_a   1.000
_cell.length_b   1.000
_cell.length_c   1.000
_cell.angle_alpha   90.00
_cell.angle_beta   90.00
_cell.angle_gamma   90.00
#
_symmetry.space_group_name_H-M   'P 1'
#
loop_
_entity.id
_entity.type
_entity.pdbx_description
1 polymer ?
#
loop_
_entity_poly.entity_id
_entity_poly.type
_entity_poly.pdbx_seq_one_letter_code
_entity_poly.pdbx_strand_id
1 'polypeptide(L)'
;MVNIVVFGAGGTAGSRIVREAFDRGHRVVAAVRRPEADAPYLPAGVRVVTGDATSVRSVRELAPEADALVVAIGGGDRTLWPDAARTVLDALRGMPAAPRVIHVGGGATLLDPAGTPLLDDPDFPDEYRDAALGQAEALDVYRSSADGVTWTYVCPPPLEFHPGERTGRYRTGTDQPVTDAAGRSVLSYEDLAVAVVDEIENGRFRNMRFTAAY
;
A
#
# COMPACT_ATOMS: atom_id res chain seq x y z
N MET A 1 -3.74 8.60 18.18
CA MET A 1 -4.88 8.64 17.24
C MET A 1 -4.44 9.44 16.03
N VAL A 2 -4.59 8.90 14.84
CA VAL A 2 -4.10 9.45 13.55
C VAL A 2 -5.29 9.53 12.60
N ASN A 3 -5.32 10.54 11.72
CA ASN A 3 -6.31 10.65 10.64
C ASN A 3 -5.74 9.95 9.40
N ILE A 4 -6.44 8.93 8.90
CA ILE A 4 -5.96 8.08 7.81
C ILE A 4 -6.97 8.13 6.66
N VAL A 5 -6.50 8.50 5.47
CA VAL A 5 -7.28 8.34 4.23
C VAL A 5 -6.78 7.10 3.50
N VAL A 6 -7.69 6.19 3.12
CA VAL A 6 -7.35 4.96 2.40
C VAL A 6 -7.99 4.99 1.02
N PHE A 7 -7.21 5.19 -0.03
CA PHE A 7 -7.64 4.98 -1.41
C PHE A 7 -7.60 3.49 -1.74
N GLY A 8 -8.61 3.01 -2.46
CA GLY A 8 -8.80 1.59 -2.70
C GLY A 8 -9.39 0.83 -1.51
N ALA A 9 -10.07 1.54 -0.61
CA ALA A 9 -10.65 1.00 0.63
C ALA A 9 -11.65 -0.13 0.43
N GLY A 10 -12.30 -0.25 -0.72
CA GLY A 10 -13.20 -1.37 -1.06
C GLY A 10 -12.47 -2.62 -1.58
N GLY A 11 -11.16 -2.55 -1.83
CA GLY A 11 -10.35 -3.67 -2.30
C GLY A 11 -9.95 -4.65 -1.19
N THR A 12 -9.33 -5.77 -1.60
CA THR A 12 -8.93 -6.85 -0.67
C THR A 12 -7.99 -6.37 0.43
N ALA A 13 -6.92 -5.68 0.10
CA ALA A 13 -6.00 -5.13 1.10
C ALA A 13 -6.59 -3.89 1.77
N GLY A 14 -7.17 -2.96 0.99
CA GLY A 14 -7.67 -1.69 1.50
C GLY A 14 -8.76 -1.84 2.57
N SER A 15 -9.71 -2.76 2.39
CA SER A 15 -10.78 -3.00 3.37
C SER A 15 -10.26 -3.53 4.70
N ARG A 16 -9.20 -4.32 4.69
CA ARG A 16 -8.53 -4.84 5.89
C ARG A 16 -7.73 -3.76 6.60
N ILE A 17 -7.05 -2.91 5.83
CA ILE A 17 -6.34 -1.74 6.39
C ILE A 17 -7.32 -0.77 7.06
N VAL A 18 -8.46 -0.51 6.41
CA VAL A 18 -9.54 0.31 7.00
C VAL A 18 -10.02 -0.29 8.31
N ARG A 19 -10.31 -1.60 8.34
CA ARG A 19 -10.76 -2.31 9.54
C ARG A 19 -9.73 -2.25 10.65
N GLU A 20 -8.48 -2.61 10.35
CA GLU A 20 -7.40 -2.62 11.35
C GLU A 20 -7.18 -1.23 11.96
N ALA A 21 -7.12 -0.19 11.11
CA ALA A 21 -6.96 1.18 11.58
C ALA A 21 -8.15 1.65 12.43
N PHE A 22 -9.38 1.31 12.01
CA PHE A 22 -10.60 1.66 12.76
C PHE A 22 -10.65 0.95 14.11
N ASP A 23 -10.36 -0.35 14.15
CA ASP A 23 -10.37 -1.17 15.38
C ASP A 23 -9.30 -0.70 16.39
N ARG A 24 -8.21 -0.07 15.92
CA ARG A 24 -7.21 0.60 16.78
C ARG A 24 -7.60 2.03 17.21
N GLY A 25 -8.79 2.50 16.84
CA GLY A 25 -9.29 3.80 17.25
C GLY A 25 -8.75 4.99 16.44
N HIS A 26 -8.22 4.78 15.24
CA HIS A 26 -7.89 5.85 14.33
C HIS A 26 -9.13 6.43 13.66
N ARG A 27 -9.03 7.67 13.17
CA ARG A 27 -10.06 8.27 12.31
C ARG A 27 -9.78 7.88 10.88
N VAL A 28 -10.71 7.12 10.28
CA VAL A 28 -10.49 6.57 8.93
C VAL A 28 -11.51 7.15 7.95
N VAL A 29 -11.01 7.61 6.83
CA VAL A 29 -11.79 7.96 5.63
C VAL A 29 -11.50 6.90 4.57
N ALA A 30 -12.52 6.16 4.19
CA ALA A 30 -12.46 5.15 3.14
C ALA A 30 -12.82 5.78 1.79
N ALA A 31 -11.81 6.03 0.97
CA ALA A 31 -11.96 6.58 -0.37
C ALA A 31 -12.14 5.45 -1.39
N VAL A 32 -13.31 5.37 -1.99
CA VAL A 32 -13.71 4.33 -2.94
C VAL A 32 -14.33 4.94 -4.20
N ARG A 33 -14.25 4.24 -5.33
CA ARG A 33 -14.84 4.72 -6.58
C ARG A 33 -16.36 4.62 -6.60
N ARG A 34 -16.93 3.67 -5.86
CA ARG A 34 -18.37 3.38 -5.82
C ARG A 34 -18.84 3.21 -4.37
N PRO A 35 -19.09 4.31 -3.63
CA PRO A 35 -19.44 4.26 -2.21
C PRO A 35 -20.64 3.36 -1.90
N GLU A 36 -21.70 3.38 -2.74
CA GLU A 36 -22.91 2.60 -2.52
C GLU A 36 -22.66 1.07 -2.59
N ALA A 37 -21.70 0.65 -3.45
CA ALA A 37 -21.34 -0.76 -3.60
C ALA A 37 -20.35 -1.22 -2.53
N ASP A 38 -19.44 -0.36 -2.10
CA ASP A 38 -18.29 -0.73 -1.26
C ASP A 38 -18.56 -0.53 0.24
N ALA A 39 -19.39 0.46 0.62
CA ALA A 39 -19.69 0.78 2.03
C ALA A 39 -20.21 -0.40 2.86
N PRO A 40 -21.07 -1.32 2.35
CA PRO A 40 -21.56 -2.44 3.14
C PRO A 40 -20.47 -3.41 3.65
N TYR A 41 -19.28 -3.40 3.05
CA TYR A 41 -18.17 -4.27 3.42
C TYR A 41 -17.19 -3.61 4.38
N LEU A 42 -17.38 -2.33 4.71
CA LEU A 42 -16.54 -1.55 5.61
C LEU A 42 -17.14 -1.48 7.02
N PRO A 43 -16.34 -1.25 8.07
CA PRO A 43 -16.85 -1.14 9.43
C PRO A 43 -17.88 -0.01 9.57
N ALA A 44 -18.96 -0.27 10.31
CA ALA A 44 -19.94 0.75 10.65
C ALA A 44 -19.26 1.89 11.45
N GLY A 45 -19.46 3.13 11.02
CA GLY A 45 -18.82 4.31 11.62
C GLY A 45 -17.60 4.84 10.87
N VAL A 46 -17.08 4.09 9.87
CA VAL A 46 -16.09 4.62 8.93
C VAL A 46 -16.76 5.59 7.96
N ARG A 47 -16.15 6.76 7.77
CA ARG A 47 -16.59 7.73 6.76
C ARG A 47 -16.21 7.22 5.37
N VAL A 48 -17.20 6.88 4.54
CA VAL A 48 -17.01 6.44 3.15
C VAL A 48 -17.26 7.60 2.21
N VAL A 49 -16.33 7.84 1.29
CA VAL A 49 -16.41 8.93 0.31
C VAL A 49 -16.02 8.45 -1.08
N THR A 50 -16.46 9.18 -2.10
CA THR A 50 -15.94 8.98 -3.45
C THR A 50 -14.49 9.45 -3.52
N GLY A 51 -13.59 8.59 -4.01
CA GLY A 51 -12.19 8.91 -4.15
C GLY A 51 -11.47 8.03 -5.15
N ASP A 52 -10.55 8.65 -5.90
CA ASP A 52 -9.71 7.99 -6.89
C ASP A 52 -8.26 8.48 -6.75
N ALA A 53 -7.33 7.55 -6.54
CA ALA A 53 -5.90 7.86 -6.39
C ALA A 53 -5.25 8.34 -7.71
N THR A 54 -5.90 8.13 -8.85
CA THR A 54 -5.47 8.64 -10.16
C THR A 54 -6.04 10.01 -10.51
N SER A 55 -6.76 10.65 -9.59
CA SER A 55 -7.31 11.99 -9.74
C SER A 55 -6.65 12.98 -8.79
N VAL A 56 -5.86 13.91 -9.33
CA VAL A 56 -5.21 15.00 -8.55
C VAL A 56 -6.23 15.75 -7.71
N ARG A 57 -7.42 16.03 -8.28
CA ARG A 57 -8.50 16.71 -7.56
C ARG A 57 -8.95 15.88 -6.34
N SER A 58 -9.20 14.60 -6.53
CA SER A 58 -9.65 13.71 -5.46
C SER A 58 -8.62 13.63 -4.31
N VAL A 59 -7.33 13.51 -4.66
CA VAL A 59 -6.27 13.50 -3.64
C VAL A 59 -6.18 14.84 -2.91
N ARG A 60 -6.23 15.97 -3.62
CA ARG A 60 -6.18 17.32 -3.01
C ARG A 60 -7.37 17.65 -2.10
N GLU A 61 -8.53 17.09 -2.40
CA GLU A 61 -9.73 17.28 -1.56
C GLU A 61 -9.62 16.51 -0.23
N LEU A 62 -8.95 15.35 -0.21
CA LEU A 62 -8.88 14.47 0.96
C LEU A 62 -7.58 14.61 1.78
N ALA A 63 -6.47 14.99 1.13
CA ALA A 63 -5.17 15.07 1.77
C ALA A 63 -5.10 16.01 2.99
N PRO A 64 -5.75 17.21 3.00
CA PRO A 64 -5.71 18.11 4.15
C PRO A 64 -6.31 17.54 5.44
N GLU A 65 -7.15 16.52 5.34
CA GLU A 65 -7.77 15.86 6.49
C GLU A 65 -6.91 14.73 7.08
N ALA A 66 -5.78 14.40 6.43
CA ALA A 66 -5.00 13.21 6.72
C ALA A 66 -3.62 13.51 7.36
N ASP A 67 -3.23 12.70 8.31
CA ASP A 67 -1.84 12.56 8.76
C ASP A 67 -1.10 11.50 7.92
N ALA A 68 -1.85 10.48 7.45
CA ALA A 68 -1.36 9.44 6.57
C ALA A 68 -2.36 9.17 5.42
N LEU A 69 -1.83 9.00 4.20
CA LEU A 69 -2.57 8.66 3.00
C LEU A 69 -2.12 7.28 2.51
N VAL A 70 -3.03 6.31 2.55
CA VAL A 70 -2.76 4.95 2.09
C VAL A 70 -3.26 4.79 0.66
N VAL A 71 -2.41 4.24 -0.21
CA VAL A 71 -2.75 3.86 -1.59
C VAL A 71 -2.74 2.33 -1.67
N ALA A 72 -3.91 1.70 -1.63
CA ALA A 72 -4.10 0.25 -1.66
C ALA A 72 -4.97 -0.14 -2.86
N ILE A 73 -4.53 0.22 -4.04
CA ILE A 73 -5.26 0.03 -5.30
C ILE A 73 -4.77 -1.20 -6.05
N GLY A 74 -5.65 -1.77 -6.88
CA GLY A 74 -5.31 -2.93 -7.73
C GLY A 74 -6.40 -3.22 -8.76
N GLY A 75 -6.16 -4.23 -9.60
CA GLY A 75 -7.13 -4.70 -10.59
C GLY A 75 -7.27 -3.78 -11.82
N GLY A 76 -6.25 -3.05 -12.18
CA GLY A 76 -6.15 -2.25 -13.40
C GLY A 76 -5.11 -2.79 -14.37
N ASP A 77 -4.88 -2.04 -15.43
CA ASP A 77 -3.76 -2.26 -16.32
C ASP A 77 -2.43 -1.80 -15.68
N ARG A 78 -1.32 -2.05 -16.37
CA ARG A 78 0.03 -1.74 -15.89
C ARG A 78 0.22 -0.28 -15.48
N THR A 79 -0.47 0.67 -16.12
CA THR A 79 -0.29 2.11 -15.86
C THR A 79 -0.94 2.58 -14.57
N LEU A 80 -1.87 1.82 -14.01
CA LEU A 80 -2.63 2.20 -12.82
C LEU A 80 -1.74 2.63 -11.65
N TRP A 81 -0.73 1.84 -11.31
CA TRP A 81 0.11 2.08 -10.14
C TRP A 81 1.06 3.27 -10.31
N PRO A 82 1.83 3.38 -11.42
CA PRO A 82 2.67 4.56 -11.62
C PRO A 82 1.87 5.84 -11.81
N ASP A 83 0.68 5.80 -12.43
CA ASP A 83 -0.17 6.97 -12.58
C ASP A 83 -0.73 7.44 -11.23
N ALA A 84 -1.14 6.51 -10.37
CA ALA A 84 -1.54 6.86 -9.02
C ALA A 84 -0.37 7.43 -8.20
N ALA A 85 0.83 6.85 -8.30
CA ALA A 85 2.02 7.36 -7.60
C ALA A 85 2.34 8.80 -8.05
N ARG A 86 2.38 9.08 -9.36
CA ARG A 86 2.59 10.44 -9.91
C ARG A 86 1.50 11.40 -9.45
N THR A 87 0.24 10.97 -9.57
CA THR A 87 -0.93 11.78 -9.18
C THR A 87 -0.88 12.18 -7.71
N VAL A 88 -0.58 11.23 -6.82
CA VAL A 88 -0.47 11.48 -5.37
C VAL A 88 0.66 12.46 -5.09
N LEU A 89 1.86 12.25 -5.66
CA LEU A 89 2.98 13.16 -5.47
C LEU A 89 2.70 14.56 -6.01
N ASP A 90 2.09 14.69 -7.19
CA ASP A 90 1.72 15.97 -7.78
C ASP A 90 0.64 16.71 -6.97
N ALA A 91 -0.29 15.95 -6.37
CA ALA A 91 -1.31 16.53 -5.51
C ALA A 91 -0.74 17.09 -4.21
N LEU A 92 0.27 16.43 -3.64
CA LEU A 92 0.88 16.77 -2.35
C LEU A 92 2.05 17.76 -2.47
N ARG A 93 2.61 17.93 -3.68
CA ARG A 93 3.74 18.82 -3.90
C ARG A 93 3.42 20.25 -3.46
N GLY A 94 4.27 20.83 -2.61
CA GLY A 94 4.12 22.17 -2.08
C GLY A 94 3.05 22.33 -1.00
N MET A 95 2.42 21.24 -0.55
CA MET A 95 1.48 21.28 0.58
C MET A 95 2.27 21.46 1.89
N PRO A 96 2.01 22.48 2.71
CA PRO A 96 2.81 22.78 3.91
C PRO A 96 2.84 21.67 4.96
N ALA A 97 1.79 20.86 5.03
CA ALA A 97 1.65 19.73 5.94
C ALA A 97 1.15 18.51 5.15
N ALA A 98 1.92 18.09 4.14
CA ALA A 98 1.55 16.92 3.34
C ALA A 98 1.49 15.66 4.21
N PRO A 99 0.42 14.86 4.10
CA PRO A 99 0.34 13.57 4.78
C PRO A 99 1.46 12.64 4.30
N ARG A 100 1.89 11.74 5.17
CA ARG A 100 2.80 10.66 4.77
C ARG A 100 2.07 9.67 3.87
N VAL A 101 2.69 9.29 2.76
CA VAL A 101 2.12 8.31 1.82
C VAL A 101 2.58 6.90 2.19
N ILE A 102 1.64 5.97 2.30
CA ILE A 102 1.90 4.53 2.41
C ILE A 102 1.34 3.85 1.17
N HIS A 103 2.19 3.42 0.25
CA HIS A 103 1.76 2.74 -0.97
C HIS A 103 1.90 1.23 -0.82
N VAL A 104 0.81 0.51 -0.94
CA VAL A 104 0.81 -0.97 -0.99
C VAL A 104 1.15 -1.38 -2.41
N GLY A 105 2.34 -1.86 -2.59
CA GLY A 105 2.89 -2.26 -3.88
C GLY A 105 3.00 -3.77 -4.05
N GLY A 106 4.02 -4.24 -4.75
CA GLY A 106 4.20 -5.64 -5.11
C GLY A 106 5.50 -6.26 -4.62
N GLY A 107 5.40 -7.51 -4.17
CA GLY A 107 6.53 -8.29 -3.71
C GLY A 107 7.55 -8.63 -4.81
N ALA A 108 7.12 -8.65 -6.06
CA ALA A 108 8.00 -8.90 -7.21
C ALA A 108 9.08 -7.82 -7.40
N THR A 109 8.92 -6.64 -6.75
CA THR A 109 9.94 -5.60 -6.74
C THR A 109 11.08 -5.88 -5.77
N LEU A 110 10.95 -6.85 -4.86
CA LEU A 110 12.01 -7.26 -3.95
C LEU A 110 13.16 -7.90 -4.73
N LEU A 111 14.33 -7.97 -4.09
CA LEU A 111 15.55 -8.46 -4.70
C LEU A 111 15.84 -9.90 -4.27
N ASP A 112 16.42 -10.66 -5.16
CA ASP A 112 17.07 -11.92 -4.86
C ASP A 112 18.40 -11.70 -4.08
N PRO A 113 19.09 -12.75 -3.64
CA PRO A 113 20.39 -12.61 -2.97
C PRO A 113 21.50 -11.99 -3.83
N ALA A 114 21.37 -12.00 -5.16
CA ALA A 114 22.30 -11.39 -6.10
C ALA A 114 22.02 -9.88 -6.31
N GLY A 115 20.88 -9.38 -5.80
CA GLY A 115 20.46 -7.99 -5.95
C GLY A 115 19.62 -7.73 -7.20
N THR A 116 19.12 -8.77 -7.86
CA THR A 116 18.25 -8.68 -9.04
C THR A 116 16.78 -8.64 -8.59
N PRO A 117 15.91 -7.80 -9.19
CA PRO A 117 14.48 -7.84 -8.91
C PRO A 117 13.87 -9.21 -9.21
N LEU A 118 13.00 -9.70 -8.33
CA LEU A 118 12.34 -11.01 -8.51
C LEU A 118 11.48 -11.06 -9.79
N LEU A 119 10.97 -9.93 -10.26
CA LEU A 119 10.23 -9.85 -11.52
C LEU A 119 11.09 -10.13 -12.77
N ASP A 120 12.43 -10.02 -12.64
CA ASP A 120 13.39 -10.28 -13.72
C ASP A 120 13.79 -11.76 -13.80
N ASP A 121 13.30 -12.62 -12.88
CA ASP A 121 13.48 -14.06 -12.94
C ASP A 121 12.84 -14.59 -14.25
N PRO A 122 13.57 -15.39 -15.05
CA PRO A 122 13.03 -16.02 -16.27
C PRO A 122 11.78 -16.86 -16.02
N ASP A 123 11.68 -17.45 -14.80
CA ASP A 123 10.56 -18.30 -14.39
C ASP A 123 9.42 -17.50 -13.72
N PHE A 124 9.51 -16.16 -13.68
CA PHE A 124 8.44 -15.32 -13.12
C PHE A 124 7.14 -15.50 -13.93
N PRO A 125 5.99 -15.81 -13.28
CA PRO A 125 4.75 -16.11 -13.98
C PRO A 125 4.26 -14.94 -14.85
N ASP A 126 4.02 -15.20 -16.13
CA ASP A 126 3.60 -14.17 -17.11
C ASP A 126 2.29 -13.49 -16.73
N GLU A 127 1.37 -14.21 -16.08
CA GLU A 127 0.08 -13.68 -15.63
C GLU A 127 0.19 -12.53 -14.63
N TYR A 128 1.30 -12.43 -13.89
CA TYR A 128 1.56 -11.35 -12.92
C TYR A 128 2.52 -10.29 -13.45
N ARG A 129 3.14 -10.51 -14.63
CA ARG A 129 4.23 -9.68 -15.15
C ARG A 129 3.83 -8.23 -15.36
N ASP A 130 2.67 -7.97 -15.96
CA ASP A 130 2.20 -6.59 -16.20
C ASP A 130 1.95 -5.84 -14.88
N ALA A 131 1.33 -6.51 -13.91
CA ALA A 131 1.11 -5.92 -12.59
C ALA A 131 2.44 -5.66 -11.86
N ALA A 132 3.38 -6.61 -11.93
CA ALA A 132 4.70 -6.50 -11.31
C ALA A 132 5.50 -5.34 -11.91
N LEU A 133 5.50 -5.18 -13.24
CA LEU A 133 6.14 -4.06 -13.93
C LEU A 133 5.51 -2.72 -13.54
N GLY A 134 4.17 -2.62 -13.51
CA GLY A 134 3.49 -1.39 -13.08
C GLY A 134 3.81 -1.01 -11.63
N GLN A 135 3.91 -1.99 -10.75
CA GLN A 135 4.29 -1.75 -9.36
C GLN A 135 5.78 -1.37 -9.22
N ALA A 136 6.67 -1.93 -10.04
CA ALA A 136 8.07 -1.50 -10.09
C ALA A 136 8.20 -0.05 -10.56
N GLU A 137 7.49 0.32 -11.62
CA GLU A 137 7.44 1.70 -12.11
C GLU A 137 6.89 2.68 -11.05
N ALA A 138 5.87 2.27 -10.28
CA ALA A 138 5.36 3.09 -9.18
C ALA A 138 6.41 3.30 -8.07
N LEU A 139 7.17 2.28 -7.71
CA LEU A 139 8.27 2.41 -6.76
C LEU A 139 9.35 3.37 -7.27
N ASP A 140 9.68 3.31 -8.56
CA ASP A 140 10.67 4.21 -9.17
C ASP A 140 10.17 5.66 -9.23
N VAL A 141 8.88 5.89 -9.40
CA VAL A 141 8.28 7.23 -9.25
C VAL A 141 8.51 7.79 -7.85
N TYR A 142 8.30 7.00 -6.79
CA TYR A 142 8.59 7.45 -5.42
C TYR A 142 10.07 7.73 -5.20
N ARG A 143 10.95 6.89 -5.70
CA ARG A 143 12.41 7.05 -5.56
C ARG A 143 12.97 8.28 -6.26
N SER A 144 12.40 8.63 -7.41
CA SER A 144 12.92 9.68 -8.28
C SER A 144 12.21 11.03 -8.14
N SER A 145 10.97 11.07 -7.62
CA SER A 145 10.11 12.26 -7.78
C SER A 145 9.37 12.67 -6.50
N ALA A 146 9.69 12.09 -5.34
CA ALA A 146 8.96 12.36 -4.10
C ALA A 146 9.34 13.68 -3.40
N ASP A 147 9.86 14.66 -4.11
CA ASP A 147 10.36 15.95 -3.62
C ASP A 147 9.55 16.52 -2.45
N GLY A 148 10.08 16.39 -1.22
CA GLY A 148 9.47 16.88 0.01
C GLY A 148 8.27 16.06 0.54
N VAL A 149 7.83 15.00 -0.15
CA VAL A 149 6.78 14.09 0.31
C VAL A 149 7.42 12.86 0.98
N THR A 150 7.10 12.62 2.24
CA THR A 150 7.53 11.40 2.93
C THR A 150 6.68 10.22 2.51
N TRP A 151 7.31 9.13 2.11
CA TRP A 151 6.63 7.93 1.63
C TRP A 151 7.16 6.64 2.26
N THR A 152 6.37 5.59 2.21
CA THR A 152 6.75 4.21 2.48
C THR A 152 6.11 3.31 1.43
N TYR A 153 6.87 2.38 0.86
CA TYR A 153 6.37 1.41 -0.11
C TYR A 153 6.34 0.02 0.50
N VAL A 154 5.15 -0.56 0.63
CA VAL A 154 4.94 -1.84 1.31
C VAL A 154 4.91 -2.96 0.29
N CYS A 155 5.86 -3.89 0.37
CA CYS A 155 5.95 -5.05 -0.51
C CYS A 155 5.41 -6.28 0.22
N PRO A 156 4.23 -6.81 -0.13
CA PRO A 156 3.78 -8.10 0.39
C PRO A 156 4.68 -9.24 -0.11
N PRO A 157 4.56 -10.46 0.43
CA PRO A 157 5.21 -11.63 -0.14
C PRO A 157 4.93 -11.80 -1.64
N PRO A 158 5.93 -12.19 -2.45
CA PRO A 158 5.81 -12.17 -3.91
C PRO A 158 4.78 -13.16 -4.47
N LEU A 159 4.58 -14.33 -3.84
CA LEU A 159 3.71 -15.37 -4.35
C LEU A 159 2.67 -15.86 -3.33
N GLU A 160 3.04 -15.99 -2.05
CA GLU A 160 2.15 -16.54 -1.02
C GLU A 160 1.49 -15.44 -0.18
N PHE A 161 0.57 -14.72 -0.81
CA PHE A 161 -0.17 -13.62 -0.21
C PHE A 161 -1.68 -13.83 -0.41
N HIS A 162 -2.40 -14.18 0.66
CA HIS A 162 -3.79 -14.65 0.60
C HIS A 162 -4.60 -14.21 1.85
N PRO A 163 -5.93 -14.28 1.82
CA PRO A 163 -6.75 -14.12 3.02
C PRO A 163 -6.40 -15.17 4.08
N GLY A 164 -6.33 -14.78 5.34
CA GLY A 164 -5.95 -15.69 6.42
C GLY A 164 -6.28 -15.16 7.82
N GLU A 165 -5.60 -15.68 8.81
CA GLU A 165 -5.76 -15.24 10.19
C GLU A 165 -5.02 -13.92 10.43
N ARG A 166 -5.60 -13.04 11.27
CA ARG A 166 -4.93 -11.90 11.87
C ARG A 166 -4.15 -12.36 13.09
N THR A 167 -2.90 -12.71 12.91
CA THR A 167 -2.04 -13.19 14.01
C THR A 167 -1.41 -12.03 14.80
N GLY A 168 -1.20 -10.89 14.15
CA GLY A 168 -0.45 -9.75 14.69
C GLY A 168 1.04 -10.05 14.88
N ARG A 169 1.56 -11.10 14.27
CA ARG A 169 2.95 -11.56 14.38
C ARG A 169 3.57 -11.72 13.02
N TYR A 170 4.57 -10.93 12.73
CA TYR A 170 5.32 -10.97 11.47
C TYR A 170 6.74 -10.44 11.69
N ARG A 171 7.61 -10.72 10.75
CA ARG A 171 8.95 -10.15 10.66
C ARG A 171 9.00 -9.14 9.52
N THR A 172 9.89 -8.18 9.61
CA THR A 172 10.08 -7.16 8.56
C THR A 172 11.47 -7.27 7.96
N GLY A 173 11.55 -6.99 6.67
CA GLY A 173 12.77 -6.79 5.90
C GLY A 173 12.68 -5.54 5.02
N THR A 174 13.73 -5.23 4.27
CA THR A 174 13.74 -4.08 3.35
C THR A 174 13.75 -4.52 1.90
N ASP A 175 14.90 -4.96 1.40
CA ASP A 175 15.07 -5.20 -0.03
C ASP A 175 14.85 -6.65 -0.44
N GLN A 176 15.06 -7.59 0.45
CA GLN A 176 14.88 -9.01 0.18
C GLN A 176 13.63 -9.56 0.87
N PRO A 177 12.98 -10.60 0.31
CA PRO A 177 11.87 -11.27 0.97
C PRO A 177 12.27 -11.76 2.37
N VAL A 178 11.36 -11.61 3.33
CA VAL A 178 11.46 -12.32 4.61
C VAL A 178 10.98 -13.75 4.38
N THR A 179 11.79 -14.74 4.73
CA THR A 179 11.46 -16.15 4.52
C THR A 179 11.48 -16.96 5.82
N ASP A 180 10.69 -18.00 5.89
CA ASP A 180 10.76 -19.02 6.95
C ASP A 180 11.98 -19.96 6.75
N ALA A 181 12.13 -20.93 7.64
CA ALA A 181 13.22 -21.92 7.57
C ALA A 181 13.15 -22.83 6.32
N ALA A 182 12.00 -22.91 5.66
CA ALA A 182 11.80 -23.63 4.40
C ALA A 182 11.99 -22.75 3.16
N GLY A 183 12.37 -21.47 3.35
CA GLY A 183 12.57 -20.51 2.26
C GLY A 183 11.27 -19.89 1.73
N ARG A 184 10.13 -20.09 2.38
CA ARG A 184 8.84 -19.55 1.94
C ARG A 184 8.61 -18.16 2.54
N SER A 185 8.06 -17.25 1.73
CA SER A 185 7.63 -15.92 2.15
C SER A 185 6.11 -15.88 2.09
N VAL A 186 5.46 -15.88 3.25
CA VAL A 186 4.00 -16.01 3.39
C VAL A 186 3.47 -14.92 4.32
N LEU A 187 2.34 -14.31 3.97
CA LEU A 187 1.62 -13.37 4.83
C LEU A 187 0.13 -13.39 4.49
N SER A 188 -0.72 -13.20 5.49
CA SER A 188 -2.14 -12.92 5.26
C SER A 188 -2.37 -11.45 4.91
N TYR A 189 -3.47 -11.15 4.20
CA TYR A 189 -3.92 -9.77 4.01
C TYR A 189 -4.23 -9.09 5.34
N GLU A 190 -4.69 -9.85 6.31
CA GLU A 190 -4.99 -9.40 7.66
C GLU A 190 -3.73 -8.90 8.37
N ASP A 191 -2.63 -9.65 8.30
CA ASP A 191 -1.36 -9.23 8.90
C ASP A 191 -0.60 -8.21 8.06
N LEU A 192 -0.83 -8.13 6.75
CA LEU A 192 -0.39 -6.97 5.97
C LEU A 192 -1.04 -5.68 6.49
N ALA A 193 -2.34 -5.73 6.80
CA ALA A 193 -3.04 -4.57 7.38
C ALA A 193 -2.44 -4.16 8.74
N VAL A 194 -2.10 -5.14 9.59
CA VAL A 194 -1.35 -4.90 10.84
C VAL A 194 -0.03 -4.19 10.53
N ALA A 195 0.78 -4.72 9.59
CA ALA A 195 2.08 -4.15 9.25
C ALA A 195 1.98 -2.71 8.69
N VAL A 196 0.96 -2.44 7.88
CA VAL A 196 0.68 -1.09 7.34
C VAL A 196 0.30 -0.12 8.46
N VAL A 197 -0.58 -0.51 9.39
CA VAL A 197 -0.99 0.36 10.49
C VAL A 197 0.15 0.56 11.49
N ASP A 198 0.93 -0.49 11.80
CA ASP A 198 2.15 -0.38 12.61
C ASP A 198 3.14 0.63 11.99
N GLU A 199 3.30 0.62 10.66
CA GLU A 199 4.17 1.59 9.98
C GLU A 199 3.59 3.00 10.01
N ILE A 200 2.27 3.16 9.93
CA ILE A 200 1.61 4.47 10.10
C ILE A 200 1.90 5.03 11.52
N GLU A 201 1.80 4.20 12.53
CA GLU A 201 2.02 4.59 13.94
C GLU A 201 3.49 4.88 14.26
N ASN A 202 4.42 4.04 13.74
CA ASN A 202 5.82 4.05 14.17
C ASN A 202 6.76 4.80 13.21
N GLY A 203 6.48 4.81 11.91
CA GLY A 203 7.26 5.53 10.90
C GLY A 203 8.70 5.02 10.73
N ARG A 204 8.91 3.70 10.77
CA ARG A 204 10.25 3.09 10.70
C ARG A 204 10.86 3.12 9.30
N PHE A 205 10.03 3.03 8.26
CA PHE A 205 10.48 2.83 6.87
C PHE A 205 10.20 4.06 6.00
N ARG A 206 10.62 5.24 6.46
CA ARG A 206 10.42 6.49 5.73
C ARG A 206 11.34 6.59 4.52
N ASN A 207 10.78 6.96 3.36
CA ASN A 207 11.45 7.12 2.07
C ASN A 207 12.17 5.84 1.61
N MET A 208 11.55 4.70 1.90
CA MET A 208 12.05 3.40 1.50
C MET A 208 10.92 2.39 1.35
N ARG A 209 11.22 1.25 0.75
CA ARG A 209 10.34 0.09 0.80
C ARG A 209 10.62 -0.75 2.04
N PHE A 210 9.64 -1.53 2.44
CA PHE A 210 9.81 -2.65 3.35
C PHE A 210 8.92 -3.81 2.95
N THR A 211 9.21 -4.98 3.46
CA THR A 211 8.40 -6.19 3.33
C THR A 211 8.10 -6.78 4.69
N ALA A 212 7.02 -7.58 4.76
CA ALA A 212 6.64 -8.31 5.95
C ALA A 212 6.24 -9.74 5.57
N ALA A 213 6.63 -10.73 6.39
CA ALA A 213 6.21 -12.14 6.28
C ALA A 213 6.35 -12.84 7.64
N TYR A 214 5.82 -14.07 7.73
CA TYR A 214 5.93 -14.91 8.93
C TYR A 214 7.32 -15.46 9.16
#